data_6ce448678426168a0123b8601d555918
#
_entry.id   6ce448678426168a0123b8601d555918
#
_cell.length_a   1.000
_cell.length_b   1.000
_cell.length_c   1.000
_cell.angle_alpha   90.00
_cell.angle_beta   90.00
_cell.angle_gamma   90.00
#
_symmetry.space_group_name_H-M   'P 1'
#
loop_
_entity.id
_entity.type
_entity.pdbx_description
1 polymer ?
#
loop_
_entity_poly.entity_id
_entity_poly.type
_entity_poly.pdbx_seq_one_letter_code
_entity_poly.pdbx_strand_id
1 'polypeptide(L)'
;MIARRHSCTVRRFRCSIMPISDSSDFTDSSAAAASLPAHLVASAVEALARADALLVTAGAGIGVDSGLPDFRGTDGFWRAYPALRHERFEFHEIASPQAFRAHPQLAWGFYGHRLGLYRQTVPHAGFAILRRWMDAMPNGGFVLTSNVDGQFQKAGFDPARVVEIHGSIHSMQCLRPCSDDTWDAAPFTPDVDAAACRLVGELPRCPRCGGLARPNILMFGDDGWLGERYDAQERALQDWIAQAGWVTVVEIGAGTAIPTVRLSSERLGADVIRINAREAHARRADVIGLKGGALATLVALDRAWRGG
;
A
#
# COMPACT_ATOMS: atom_id res chain seq x y z
N MET A 1 50.81 -44.25 -4.25
CA MET A 1 49.77 -43.72 -5.11
C MET A 1 49.00 -42.69 -4.31
N ILE A 2 49.22 -41.42 -4.61
CA ILE A 2 48.76 -40.27 -3.82
C ILE A 2 47.44 -39.76 -4.46
N ALA A 3 46.34 -39.88 -3.73
CA ALA A 3 45.04 -39.32 -4.15
C ALA A 3 44.97 -37.85 -3.82
N ARG A 4 44.90 -36.99 -4.83
CA ARG A 4 44.71 -35.55 -4.70
C ARG A 4 43.25 -35.26 -4.38
N ARG A 5 42.97 -34.67 -3.22
CA ARG A 5 41.70 -34.07 -2.86
C ARG A 5 41.59 -32.68 -3.52
N HIS A 6 40.62 -32.49 -4.40
CA HIS A 6 40.26 -31.17 -4.90
C HIS A 6 39.33 -30.51 -3.91
N SER A 7 39.84 -29.44 -3.28
CA SER A 7 39.06 -28.54 -2.45
C SER A 7 38.29 -27.57 -3.35
N CYS A 8 36.96 -27.67 -3.37
CA CYS A 8 36.08 -26.75 -4.04
C CYS A 8 35.81 -25.58 -3.09
N THR A 9 36.48 -24.45 -3.35
CA THR A 9 36.31 -23.22 -2.58
C THR A 9 35.07 -22.50 -3.09
N VAL A 10 33.98 -22.57 -2.33
CA VAL A 10 32.77 -21.78 -2.58
C VAL A 10 33.07 -20.32 -2.30
N ARG A 11 33.23 -19.53 -3.34
CA ARG A 11 33.29 -18.06 -3.25
C ARG A 11 31.93 -17.56 -2.82
N ARG A 12 31.81 -17.07 -1.58
CA ARG A 12 30.68 -16.25 -1.13
C ARG A 12 30.71 -14.93 -1.90
N PHE A 13 29.82 -14.77 -2.87
CA PHE A 13 29.51 -13.46 -3.43
C PHE A 13 28.76 -12.67 -2.35
N ARG A 14 29.46 -11.70 -1.76
CA ARG A 14 28.79 -10.63 -1.03
C ARG A 14 28.04 -9.79 -2.05
N CYS A 15 26.72 -9.85 -1.99
CA CYS A 15 25.85 -8.89 -2.67
C CYS A 15 26.11 -7.51 -2.03
N SER A 16 26.95 -6.71 -2.64
CA SER A 16 27.07 -5.29 -2.30
C SER A 16 25.87 -4.60 -2.94
N ILE A 17 24.87 -4.31 -2.13
CA ILE A 17 23.83 -3.34 -2.46
C ILE A 17 24.58 -2.02 -2.63
N MET A 18 24.71 -1.54 -3.86
CA MET A 18 25.15 -0.17 -4.07
C MET A 18 24.13 0.75 -3.42
N PRO A 19 24.55 1.67 -2.53
CA PRO A 19 23.69 2.73 -2.09
C PRO A 19 23.24 3.51 -3.33
N ILE A 20 21.95 3.79 -3.43
CA ILE A 20 21.40 4.76 -4.36
C ILE A 20 22.26 6.00 -4.21
N SER A 21 22.95 6.37 -5.28
CA SER A 21 23.85 7.52 -5.29
C SER A 21 23.14 8.71 -4.68
N ASP A 22 23.77 9.29 -3.69
CA ASP A 22 23.49 10.60 -3.11
C ASP A 22 23.35 11.63 -4.24
N SER A 23 22.18 11.76 -4.82
CA SER A 23 21.78 12.98 -5.45
C SER A 23 21.16 13.81 -4.33
N SER A 24 21.94 14.78 -3.88
CA SER A 24 21.68 15.80 -2.87
C SER A 24 20.53 16.74 -3.20
N ASP A 25 19.39 16.18 -3.62
CA ASP A 25 18.11 16.87 -3.85
C ASP A 25 16.95 16.25 -3.04
N PHE A 26 17.26 15.40 -2.04
CA PHE A 26 16.38 15.21 -0.90
C PHE A 26 16.50 16.44 0.04
N THR A 27 16.42 17.63 -0.56
CA THR A 27 16.27 18.84 0.20
C THR A 27 14.91 18.82 0.87
N ASP A 28 14.99 18.64 2.16
CA ASP A 28 14.13 19.29 3.13
C ASP A 28 12.69 18.77 3.24
N SER A 29 12.55 17.49 3.58
CA SER A 29 11.32 17.08 4.28
C SER A 29 11.34 17.48 5.77
N SER A 30 12.39 18.18 6.22
CA SER A 30 12.41 18.98 7.44
C SER A 30 11.80 20.38 7.21
N ALA A 31 11.09 20.60 6.07
CA ALA A 31 10.21 21.76 5.96
C ALA A 31 9.34 21.75 7.21
N ALA A 32 9.63 22.69 8.11
CA ALA A 32 9.02 22.89 9.41
C ALA A 32 7.56 22.50 9.33
N ALA A 33 7.15 21.49 10.09
CA ALA A 33 5.77 21.03 10.14
C ALA A 33 4.93 22.28 10.40
N ALA A 34 4.31 22.84 9.35
CA ALA A 34 3.42 23.98 9.51
C ALA A 34 2.43 23.54 10.57
N SER A 35 2.43 24.21 11.71
CA SER A 35 1.63 23.79 12.85
C SER A 35 0.19 23.68 12.38
N LEU A 36 -0.40 22.49 12.54
CA LEU A 36 -1.80 22.28 12.17
C LEU A 36 -2.66 23.35 12.88
N PRO A 37 -3.66 23.93 12.22
CA PRO A 37 -4.54 24.90 12.86
C PRO A 37 -5.18 24.29 14.11
N ALA A 38 -5.02 24.96 15.26
CA ALA A 38 -5.45 24.43 16.56
C ALA A 38 -6.94 24.06 16.59
N HIS A 39 -7.80 24.85 15.92
CA HIS A 39 -9.24 24.56 15.85
C HIS A 39 -9.54 23.28 15.05
N LEU A 40 -8.78 22.96 13.97
CA LEU A 40 -8.96 21.71 13.22
C LEU A 40 -8.46 20.50 14.03
N VAL A 41 -7.38 20.65 14.79
CA VAL A 41 -6.92 19.62 15.72
C VAL A 41 -7.97 19.35 16.78
N ALA A 42 -8.54 20.40 17.39
CA ALA A 42 -9.61 20.27 18.38
C ALA A 42 -10.84 19.56 17.79
N SER A 43 -11.32 19.97 16.62
CA SER A 43 -12.44 19.32 15.96
C SER A 43 -12.16 17.85 15.64
N ALA A 44 -10.93 17.50 15.22
CA ALA A 44 -10.55 16.11 14.96
C ALA A 44 -10.52 15.27 16.24
N VAL A 45 -10.00 15.82 17.34
CA VAL A 45 -10.02 15.17 18.67
C VAL A 45 -11.45 14.97 19.17
N GLU A 46 -12.32 15.95 19.03
CA GLU A 46 -13.75 15.82 19.36
C GLU A 46 -14.43 14.73 18.53
N ALA A 47 -14.12 14.64 17.22
CA ALA A 47 -14.65 13.58 16.36
C ALA A 47 -14.18 12.18 16.80
N LEU A 48 -12.91 12.04 17.21
CA LEU A 48 -12.37 10.79 17.76
C LEU A 48 -12.99 10.45 19.12
N ALA A 49 -13.21 11.46 19.99
CA ALA A 49 -13.74 11.24 21.33
C ALA A 49 -15.19 10.79 21.36
N ARG A 50 -16.01 11.18 20.36
CA ARG A 50 -17.42 10.75 20.25
C ARG A 50 -17.63 9.46 19.45
N ALA A 51 -16.57 8.90 18.87
CA ALA A 51 -16.65 7.74 18.02
C ALA A 51 -16.91 6.45 18.82
N ASP A 52 -17.86 5.63 18.36
CA ASP A 52 -18.04 4.26 18.84
C ASP A 52 -17.08 3.29 18.13
N ALA A 53 -16.65 3.66 16.90
CA ALA A 53 -15.83 2.83 16.04
C ALA A 53 -14.96 3.66 15.10
N LEU A 54 -13.80 3.13 14.73
CA LEU A 54 -12.84 3.81 13.85
C LEU A 54 -12.68 3.07 12.53
N LEU A 55 -12.99 3.73 11.42
CA LEU A 55 -12.63 3.23 10.09
C LEU A 55 -11.39 3.97 9.57
N VAL A 56 -10.31 3.26 9.36
CA VAL A 56 -9.12 3.81 8.69
C VAL A 56 -9.26 3.58 7.19
N THR A 57 -9.26 4.65 6.41
CA THR A 57 -9.24 4.54 4.95
C THR A 57 -7.92 5.07 4.40
N ALA A 58 -7.25 4.32 3.51
CA ALA A 58 -5.90 4.65 3.12
C ALA A 58 -5.63 4.52 1.61
N GLY A 59 -4.95 5.52 1.07
CA GLY A 59 -4.30 5.47 -0.23
C GLY A 59 -2.77 5.47 -0.11
N ALA A 60 -2.06 5.51 -1.23
CA ALA A 60 -0.59 5.38 -1.27
C ALA A 60 0.17 6.42 -0.43
N GLY A 61 -0.43 7.57 -0.18
CA GLY A 61 0.21 8.64 0.61
C GLY A 61 0.51 8.28 2.07
N ILE A 62 -0.14 7.25 2.65
CA ILE A 62 0.20 6.77 4.00
C ILE A 62 1.60 6.14 4.02
N GLY A 63 2.00 5.47 2.92
CA GLY A 63 3.28 4.77 2.84
C GLY A 63 4.50 5.68 2.64
N VAL A 64 4.29 6.95 2.29
CA VAL A 64 5.39 7.89 1.96
C VAL A 64 6.36 8.06 3.13
N ASP A 65 5.84 8.22 4.35
CA ASP A 65 6.65 8.32 5.56
C ASP A 65 7.36 7.01 5.96
N SER A 66 7.04 5.89 5.27
CA SER A 66 7.78 4.62 5.34
C SER A 66 8.79 4.45 4.21
N GLY A 67 8.97 5.47 3.35
CA GLY A 67 9.85 5.43 2.19
C GLY A 67 9.23 4.80 0.94
N LEU A 68 7.94 4.52 0.93
CA LEU A 68 7.26 4.00 -0.25
C LEU A 68 6.88 5.11 -1.24
N PRO A 69 7.05 4.89 -2.55
CA PRO A 69 6.61 5.83 -3.55
C PRO A 69 5.09 5.89 -3.65
N ASP A 70 4.53 7.08 -3.82
CA ASP A 70 3.09 7.28 -4.02
C ASP A 70 2.65 7.20 -5.49
N PHE A 71 3.58 7.01 -6.42
CA PHE A 71 3.39 6.92 -7.89
C PHE A 71 2.49 8.02 -8.48
N ARG A 72 2.50 9.21 -7.92
CA ARG A 72 1.63 10.30 -8.32
C ARG A 72 2.05 10.90 -9.65
N GLY A 73 1.13 10.79 -10.63
CA GLY A 73 1.31 11.27 -11.99
C GLY A 73 2.39 10.51 -12.76
N THR A 74 2.45 10.76 -14.06
CA THR A 74 3.38 10.12 -14.99
C THR A 74 4.84 10.39 -14.62
N ASP A 75 5.16 11.60 -14.19
CA ASP A 75 6.54 11.97 -13.81
C ASP A 75 7.00 11.28 -12.53
N GLY A 76 6.14 11.12 -11.52
CA GLY A 76 6.44 10.39 -10.29
C GLY A 76 6.69 8.92 -10.56
N PHE A 77 5.88 8.31 -11.42
CA PHE A 77 6.04 6.94 -11.86
C PHE A 77 7.35 6.73 -12.63
N TRP A 78 7.65 7.56 -13.63
CA TRP A 78 8.88 7.45 -14.42
C TRP A 78 10.15 7.78 -13.64
N ARG A 79 10.06 8.60 -12.59
CA ARG A 79 11.17 8.82 -11.66
C ARG A 79 11.50 7.55 -10.88
N ALA A 80 10.48 6.83 -10.43
CA ALA A 80 10.66 5.56 -9.74
C ALA A 80 11.11 4.42 -10.69
N TYR A 81 10.73 4.49 -11.97
CA TYR A 81 11.03 3.46 -12.98
C TYR A 81 11.56 4.06 -14.29
N PRO A 82 12.82 4.54 -14.32
CA PRO A 82 13.40 5.16 -15.54
C PRO A 82 13.39 4.23 -16.76
N ALA A 83 13.59 2.92 -16.56
CA ALA A 83 13.55 1.94 -17.64
C ALA A 83 12.20 1.93 -18.37
N LEU A 84 11.09 2.02 -17.64
CA LEU A 84 9.75 2.07 -18.23
C LEU A 84 9.52 3.35 -19.02
N ARG A 85 10.13 4.46 -18.61
CA ARG A 85 10.14 5.70 -19.40
C ARG A 85 10.84 5.52 -20.74
N HIS A 86 12.01 4.85 -20.76
CA HIS A 86 12.73 4.57 -22.00
C HIS A 86 11.93 3.69 -22.95
N GLU A 87 11.22 2.71 -22.41
CA GLU A 87 10.34 1.83 -23.18
C GLU A 87 8.96 2.47 -23.45
N ARG A 88 8.72 3.70 -23.01
CA ARG A 88 7.48 4.49 -23.17
C ARG A 88 6.25 3.86 -22.55
N PHE A 89 6.41 3.03 -21.51
CA PHE A 89 5.28 2.51 -20.75
C PHE A 89 4.76 3.55 -19.76
N GLU A 90 3.45 3.74 -19.77
CA GLU A 90 2.74 4.43 -18.70
C GLU A 90 2.31 3.45 -17.60
N PHE A 91 1.93 4.03 -16.43
CA PHE A 91 1.53 3.21 -15.29
C PHE A 91 0.36 2.28 -15.61
N HIS A 92 -0.67 2.78 -16.32
CA HIS A 92 -1.85 1.98 -16.66
C HIS A 92 -1.54 0.86 -17.67
N GLU A 93 -0.49 1.00 -18.48
CA GLU A 93 -0.07 -0.01 -19.45
C GLU A 93 0.68 -1.14 -18.75
N ILE A 94 1.69 -0.82 -17.92
CA ILE A 94 2.45 -1.85 -17.19
C ILE A 94 1.62 -2.54 -16.11
N ALA A 95 0.67 -1.82 -15.50
CA ALA A 95 -0.25 -2.34 -14.52
C ALA A 95 -1.52 -2.93 -15.18
N SER A 96 -1.33 -3.81 -16.15
CA SER A 96 -2.39 -4.47 -16.91
C SER A 96 -2.10 -5.95 -17.15
N PRO A 97 -3.12 -6.81 -17.30
CA PRO A 97 -2.93 -8.19 -17.73
C PRO A 97 -2.27 -8.31 -19.10
N GLN A 98 -2.45 -7.30 -19.96
CA GLN A 98 -1.84 -7.26 -21.29
C GLN A 98 -0.31 -7.16 -21.21
N ALA A 99 0.24 -6.39 -20.25
CA ALA A 99 1.68 -6.34 -20.03
C ALA A 99 2.26 -7.72 -19.68
N PHE A 100 1.56 -8.48 -18.83
CA PHE A 100 1.97 -9.86 -18.53
C PHE A 100 1.90 -10.81 -19.73
N ARG A 101 0.99 -10.58 -20.67
CA ARG A 101 0.89 -11.40 -21.89
C ARG A 101 1.99 -11.05 -22.91
N ALA A 102 2.23 -9.76 -23.11
CA ALA A 102 3.14 -9.27 -24.16
C ALA A 102 4.59 -9.17 -23.69
N HIS A 103 4.81 -8.75 -22.44
CA HIS A 103 6.13 -8.43 -21.88
C HIS A 103 6.28 -9.02 -20.45
N PRO A 104 6.20 -10.35 -20.26
CA PRO A 104 6.12 -10.96 -18.94
C PRO A 104 7.31 -10.67 -18.03
N GLN A 105 8.54 -10.61 -18.56
CA GLN A 105 9.71 -10.26 -17.76
C GLN A 105 9.67 -8.80 -17.30
N LEU A 106 9.16 -7.88 -18.12
CA LEU A 106 9.02 -6.47 -17.75
C LEU A 106 7.93 -6.28 -16.70
N ALA A 107 6.76 -6.89 -16.91
CA ALA A 107 5.66 -6.84 -15.95
C ALA A 107 6.07 -7.42 -14.59
N TRP A 108 6.77 -8.56 -14.60
CA TRP A 108 7.32 -9.15 -13.38
C TRP A 108 8.53 -8.39 -12.84
N GLY A 109 9.29 -7.70 -13.66
CA GLY A 109 10.32 -6.75 -13.20
C GLY A 109 9.70 -5.65 -12.35
N PHE A 110 8.64 -5.02 -12.86
CA PHE A 110 7.91 -3.99 -12.14
C PHE A 110 7.26 -4.52 -10.84
N TYR A 111 6.47 -5.60 -10.90
CA TYR A 111 5.81 -6.15 -9.73
C TYR A 111 6.75 -6.87 -8.77
N GLY A 112 7.79 -7.52 -9.28
CA GLY A 112 8.81 -8.17 -8.47
C GLY A 112 9.64 -7.18 -7.65
N HIS A 113 10.04 -6.05 -8.27
CA HIS A 113 10.70 -4.96 -7.54
C HIS A 113 9.79 -4.43 -6.42
N ARG A 114 8.51 -4.17 -6.71
CA ARG A 114 7.54 -3.71 -5.69
C ARG A 114 7.36 -4.73 -4.57
N LEU A 115 7.24 -6.02 -4.90
CA LEU A 115 7.12 -7.09 -3.90
C LEU A 115 8.33 -7.11 -2.97
N GLY A 116 9.56 -7.02 -3.52
CA GLY A 116 10.78 -6.93 -2.74
C GLY A 116 10.81 -5.69 -1.84
N LEU A 117 10.51 -4.53 -2.41
CA LEU A 117 10.44 -3.25 -1.69
C LEU A 117 9.44 -3.30 -0.52
N TYR A 118 8.22 -3.78 -0.75
CA TYR A 118 7.17 -3.83 0.28
C TYR A 118 7.51 -4.82 1.41
N ARG A 119 8.17 -5.94 1.07
CA ARG A 119 8.68 -6.89 2.07
C ARG A 119 9.78 -6.30 2.95
N GLN A 120 10.62 -5.41 2.43
CA GLN A 120 11.71 -4.79 3.18
C GLN A 120 11.25 -3.57 3.98
N THR A 121 10.24 -2.85 3.50
CA THR A 121 9.74 -1.63 4.14
C THR A 121 9.17 -1.91 5.52
N VAL A 122 9.56 -1.10 6.49
CA VAL A 122 9.00 -1.12 7.85
C VAL A 122 7.91 -0.03 7.94
N PRO A 123 6.68 -0.38 8.32
CA PRO A 123 5.62 0.61 8.53
C PRO A 123 6.04 1.65 9.57
N HIS A 124 5.82 2.93 9.28
CA HIS A 124 6.16 4.01 10.21
C HIS A 124 5.27 4.01 11.46
N ALA A 125 5.68 4.71 12.52
CA ALA A 125 5.02 4.70 13.84
C ALA A 125 3.53 5.13 13.80
N GLY A 126 3.09 5.85 12.76
CA GLY A 126 1.69 6.24 12.58
C GLY A 126 0.73 5.05 12.48
N PHE A 127 1.16 3.91 11.94
CA PHE A 127 0.35 2.68 11.92
C PHE A 127 0.06 2.17 13.35
N ALA A 128 1.05 2.23 14.23
CA ALA A 128 0.87 1.85 15.64
C ALA A 128 -0.08 2.81 16.37
N ILE A 129 -0.08 4.10 16.03
CA ILE A 129 -1.04 5.08 16.55
C ILE A 129 -2.46 4.69 16.14
N LEU A 130 -2.69 4.46 14.85
CA LEU A 130 -4.00 4.08 14.33
C LEU A 130 -4.52 2.81 14.98
N ARG A 131 -3.67 1.79 15.13
CA ARG A 131 -4.05 0.54 15.81
C ARG A 131 -4.49 0.78 17.25
N ARG A 132 -3.71 1.56 18.03
CA ARG A 132 -4.11 1.91 19.40
C ARG A 132 -5.45 2.65 19.46
N TRP A 133 -5.68 3.55 18.50
CA TRP A 133 -6.96 4.25 18.43
C TRP A 133 -8.10 3.29 18.17
N MET A 134 -7.92 2.35 17.23
CA MET A 134 -8.92 1.29 16.96
C MET A 134 -9.17 0.42 18.20
N ASP A 135 -8.11 0.02 18.92
CA ASP A 135 -8.19 -0.78 20.13
C ASP A 135 -8.90 -0.04 21.29
N ALA A 136 -8.87 1.28 21.29
CA ALA A 136 -9.53 2.12 22.29
C ALA A 136 -11.02 2.39 21.99
N MET A 137 -11.51 2.13 20.77
CA MET A 137 -12.91 2.34 20.41
C MET A 137 -13.81 1.25 20.99
N PRO A 138 -15.01 1.58 21.49
CA PRO A 138 -15.97 0.59 22.04
C PRO A 138 -16.26 -0.58 21.07
N ASN A 139 -16.42 -0.28 19.77
CA ASN A 139 -16.71 -1.27 18.73
C ASN A 139 -15.51 -1.55 17.83
N GLY A 140 -14.30 -1.20 18.31
CA GLY A 140 -13.04 -1.45 17.61
C GLY A 140 -12.91 -0.68 16.30
N GLY A 141 -12.27 -1.30 15.31
CA GLY A 141 -12.07 -0.64 14.04
C GLY A 141 -11.89 -1.58 12.86
N PHE A 142 -11.86 -0.98 11.68
CA PHE A 142 -11.63 -1.64 10.40
C PHE A 142 -10.71 -0.80 9.51
N VAL A 143 -10.07 -1.42 8.53
CA VAL A 143 -9.25 -0.73 7.52
C VAL A 143 -9.85 -0.98 6.15
N LEU A 144 -9.92 0.07 5.32
CA LEU A 144 -10.21 -0.03 3.90
C LEU A 144 -9.10 0.67 3.13
N THR A 145 -8.36 -0.07 2.30
CA THR A 145 -7.22 0.50 1.59
C THR A 145 -7.21 0.14 0.10
N SER A 146 -6.77 1.10 -0.73
CA SER A 146 -6.43 0.86 -2.13
C SER A 146 -4.98 0.39 -2.32
N ASN A 147 -4.19 0.37 -1.25
CA ASN A 147 -2.82 -0.11 -1.29
C ASN A 147 -2.80 -1.65 -1.37
N VAL A 148 -1.83 -2.16 -2.12
CA VAL A 148 -1.63 -3.61 -2.33
C VAL A 148 -0.38 -4.12 -1.59
N ASP A 149 0.20 -3.28 -0.72
CA ASP A 149 1.54 -3.42 -0.15
C ASP A 149 1.61 -4.28 1.12
N GLY A 150 0.47 -4.59 1.76
CA GLY A 150 0.41 -5.37 2.98
C GLY A 150 0.96 -4.66 4.23
N GLN A 151 1.16 -3.33 4.19
CA GLN A 151 1.76 -2.61 5.33
C GLN A 151 0.88 -2.62 6.58
N PHE A 152 -0.44 -2.64 6.46
CA PHE A 152 -1.34 -2.77 7.61
C PHE A 152 -1.14 -4.11 8.32
N GLN A 153 -1.14 -5.22 7.58
CA GLN A 153 -0.90 -6.56 8.14
C GLN A 153 0.49 -6.63 8.78
N LYS A 154 1.51 -6.06 8.13
CA LYS A 154 2.88 -5.99 8.66
C LYS A 154 2.99 -5.13 9.92
N ALA A 155 2.14 -4.12 10.07
CA ALA A 155 2.03 -3.29 11.28
C ALA A 155 1.23 -3.97 12.40
N GLY A 156 0.74 -5.19 12.20
CA GLY A 156 0.02 -6.00 13.20
C GLY A 156 -1.48 -5.73 13.29
N PHE A 157 -2.10 -5.18 12.23
CA PHE A 157 -3.55 -5.15 12.13
C PHE A 157 -4.07 -6.56 11.83
N ASP A 158 -5.23 -6.89 12.38
CA ASP A 158 -5.91 -8.17 12.11
C ASP A 158 -6.28 -8.24 10.60
N PRO A 159 -5.75 -9.23 9.84
CA PRO A 159 -6.07 -9.37 8.43
C PRO A 159 -7.57 -9.53 8.14
N ALA A 160 -8.36 -10.05 9.08
CA ALA A 160 -9.81 -10.16 8.97
C ALA A 160 -10.52 -8.78 9.06
N ARG A 161 -9.81 -7.76 9.48
CA ARG A 161 -10.27 -6.37 9.62
C ARG A 161 -9.64 -5.43 8.58
N VAL A 162 -9.09 -5.96 7.49
CA VAL A 162 -8.48 -5.17 6.42
C VAL A 162 -9.11 -5.52 5.09
N VAL A 163 -9.73 -4.52 4.44
CA VAL A 163 -10.23 -4.61 3.05
C VAL A 163 -9.18 -4.04 2.12
N GLU A 164 -8.68 -4.86 1.22
CA GLU A 164 -7.74 -4.48 0.14
C GLU A 164 -8.52 -4.40 -1.18
N ILE A 165 -9.06 -3.20 -1.49
CA ILE A 165 -10.01 -3.02 -2.62
C ILE A 165 -9.39 -3.28 -4.00
N HIS A 166 -8.08 -3.27 -4.10
CA HIS A 166 -7.35 -3.62 -5.32
C HIS A 166 -6.60 -4.95 -5.19
N GLY A 167 -6.95 -5.80 -4.20
CA GLY A 167 -6.24 -7.04 -3.95
C GLY A 167 -4.89 -6.84 -3.26
N SER A 168 -3.98 -7.82 -3.39
CA SER A 168 -2.69 -7.83 -2.69
C SER A 168 -1.56 -8.34 -3.57
N ILE A 169 -0.38 -7.69 -3.45
CA ILE A 169 0.84 -8.18 -4.09
C ILE A 169 1.39 -9.46 -3.44
N HIS A 170 0.94 -9.73 -2.20
CA HIS A 170 1.33 -10.92 -1.44
C HIS A 170 0.48 -12.16 -1.78
N SER A 171 -0.52 -12.02 -2.65
CA SER A 171 -1.30 -13.11 -3.20
C SER A 171 -1.10 -13.21 -4.72
N MET A 172 -1.13 -14.41 -5.25
CA MET A 172 -0.96 -14.70 -6.67
C MET A 172 -2.19 -15.37 -7.25
N GLN A 173 -2.39 -15.20 -8.56
CA GLN A 173 -3.40 -15.89 -9.35
C GLN A 173 -2.85 -16.34 -10.69
N CYS A 174 -3.55 -17.25 -11.36
CA CYS A 174 -3.26 -17.59 -12.76
C CYS A 174 -3.55 -16.37 -13.67
N LEU A 175 -2.67 -16.06 -14.63
CA LEU A 175 -2.88 -14.97 -15.58
C LEU A 175 -4.15 -15.16 -16.42
N ARG A 176 -4.41 -16.41 -16.83
CA ARG A 176 -5.67 -16.84 -17.44
C ARG A 176 -6.35 -17.74 -16.43
N PRO A 177 -7.31 -17.25 -15.64
CA PRO A 177 -7.88 -18.02 -14.56
C PRO A 177 -8.29 -19.44 -15.03
N CYS A 178 -7.65 -20.45 -14.47
CA CYS A 178 -7.97 -21.86 -14.69
C CYS A 178 -8.77 -22.45 -13.54
N SER A 179 -8.93 -21.68 -12.47
CA SER A 179 -9.79 -21.89 -11.30
C SER A 179 -9.91 -20.55 -10.58
N ASP A 180 -10.75 -20.50 -9.56
CA ASP A 180 -10.94 -19.34 -8.68
C ASP A 180 -9.89 -19.27 -7.56
N ASP A 181 -8.88 -20.18 -7.58
CA ASP A 181 -7.85 -20.26 -6.56
C ASP A 181 -6.85 -19.11 -6.66
N THR A 182 -6.56 -18.52 -5.51
CA THR A 182 -5.39 -17.67 -5.27
C THR A 182 -4.44 -18.37 -4.31
N TRP A 183 -3.15 -18.02 -4.34
CA TRP A 183 -2.16 -18.62 -3.43
C TRP A 183 -1.14 -17.60 -2.94
N ASP A 184 -0.45 -17.92 -1.85
CA ASP A 184 0.54 -17.05 -1.22
C ASP A 184 1.75 -16.82 -2.14
N ALA A 185 2.18 -15.57 -2.24
CA ALA A 185 3.38 -15.18 -2.95
C ALA A 185 4.67 -15.36 -2.11
N ALA A 186 4.58 -15.74 -0.83
CA ALA A 186 5.75 -15.85 0.05
C ALA A 186 6.86 -16.76 -0.48
N PRO A 187 6.58 -17.91 -1.13
CA PRO A 187 7.62 -18.77 -1.71
C PRO A 187 8.36 -18.14 -2.90
N PHE A 188 7.77 -17.15 -3.55
CA PHE A 188 8.36 -16.50 -4.71
C PHE A 188 9.26 -15.35 -4.29
N THR A 189 10.56 -15.46 -4.57
CA THR A 189 11.55 -14.39 -4.37
C THR A 189 12.00 -13.90 -5.74
N PRO A 190 11.50 -12.74 -6.20
CA PRO A 190 11.86 -12.20 -7.50
C PRO A 190 13.32 -11.71 -7.50
N ASP A 191 14.09 -12.13 -8.50
CA ASP A 191 15.37 -11.54 -8.85
C ASP A 191 15.13 -10.54 -9.97
N VAL A 192 15.40 -9.26 -9.74
CA VAL A 192 15.06 -8.17 -10.65
C VAL A 192 16.29 -7.35 -11.00
N ASP A 193 16.57 -7.24 -12.28
CA ASP A 193 17.43 -6.18 -12.80
C ASP A 193 16.67 -4.84 -12.70
N ALA A 194 17.00 -4.07 -11.68
CA ALA A 194 16.35 -2.77 -11.43
C ALA A 194 16.64 -1.75 -12.53
N ALA A 195 17.82 -1.82 -13.19
CA ALA A 195 18.19 -0.89 -14.25
C ALA A 195 17.38 -1.12 -15.54
N ALA A 196 17.08 -2.39 -15.85
CA ALA A 196 16.26 -2.77 -16.99
C ALA A 196 14.78 -2.95 -16.62
N CYS A 197 14.42 -2.90 -15.34
CA CYS A 197 13.09 -3.25 -14.83
C CYS A 197 12.62 -4.62 -15.34
N ARG A 198 13.49 -5.65 -15.30
CA ARG A 198 13.17 -6.98 -15.82
C ARG A 198 13.41 -8.05 -14.76
N LEU A 199 12.49 -9.01 -14.69
CA LEU A 199 12.73 -10.23 -13.91
C LEU A 199 13.87 -11.02 -14.56
N VAL A 200 14.86 -11.39 -13.73
CA VAL A 200 15.94 -12.30 -14.08
C VAL A 200 15.55 -13.71 -13.62
N GLY A 201 15.70 -14.70 -14.49
CA GLY A 201 15.34 -16.07 -14.15
C GLY A 201 13.93 -16.48 -14.56
N GLU A 202 13.40 -17.48 -13.86
CA GLU A 202 12.14 -18.11 -14.25
C GLU A 202 10.92 -17.28 -13.83
N LEU A 203 9.97 -17.18 -14.77
CA LEU A 203 8.67 -16.58 -14.51
C LEU A 203 7.84 -17.49 -13.59
N PRO A 204 7.14 -16.95 -12.59
CA PRO A 204 6.31 -17.76 -11.71
C PRO A 204 5.15 -18.41 -12.47
N ARG A 205 4.83 -19.64 -12.08
CA ARG A 205 3.85 -20.49 -12.76
C ARG A 205 2.67 -20.80 -11.84
N CYS A 206 1.50 -20.91 -12.45
CA CYS A 206 0.32 -21.43 -11.79
C CYS A 206 0.55 -22.87 -11.35
N PRO A 207 0.37 -23.22 -10.06
CA PRO A 207 0.61 -24.57 -9.57
C PRO A 207 -0.36 -25.60 -10.18
N ARG A 208 -1.53 -25.17 -10.68
CA ARG A 208 -2.55 -26.04 -11.23
C ARG A 208 -2.34 -26.35 -12.71
N CYS A 209 -2.10 -25.32 -13.55
CA CYS A 209 -2.04 -25.50 -15.00
C CYS A 209 -0.66 -25.26 -15.63
N GLY A 210 0.34 -24.84 -14.84
CA GLY A 210 1.67 -24.48 -15.34
C GLY A 210 1.72 -23.18 -16.14
N GLY A 211 0.59 -22.52 -16.37
CA GLY A 211 0.51 -21.24 -17.05
C GLY A 211 1.19 -20.11 -16.25
N LEU A 212 1.38 -18.95 -16.89
CA LEU A 212 1.98 -17.80 -16.21
C LEU A 212 1.11 -17.35 -15.03
N ALA A 213 1.75 -17.07 -13.90
CA ALA A 213 1.13 -16.44 -12.73
C ALA A 213 1.33 -14.92 -12.73
N ARG A 214 0.47 -14.22 -12.02
CA ARG A 214 0.59 -12.78 -11.73
C ARG A 214 0.14 -12.47 -10.30
N PRO A 215 0.47 -11.28 -9.73
CA PRO A 215 -0.10 -10.87 -8.46
C PRO A 215 -1.63 -10.80 -8.55
N ASN A 216 -2.32 -11.19 -7.47
CA ASN A 216 -3.76 -11.01 -7.34
C ASN A 216 -4.08 -9.54 -7.00
N ILE A 217 -3.86 -8.68 -7.99
CA ILE A 217 -4.13 -7.25 -7.96
C ILE A 217 -5.11 -6.94 -9.08
N LEU A 218 -6.15 -6.15 -8.78
CA LEU A 218 -7.03 -5.56 -9.78
C LEU A 218 -6.24 -4.55 -10.60
N MET A 219 -6.09 -4.82 -11.89
CA MET A 219 -5.30 -4.02 -12.81
C MET A 219 -6.20 -3.26 -13.79
N PHE A 220 -5.61 -2.38 -14.60
CA PHE A 220 -6.36 -1.69 -15.66
C PHE A 220 -6.79 -2.68 -16.75
N GLY A 221 -8.07 -2.62 -17.14
CA GLY A 221 -8.65 -3.52 -18.14
C GLY A 221 -8.61 -5.02 -17.74
N ASP A 222 -8.87 -5.31 -16.49
CA ASP A 222 -8.69 -6.63 -15.89
C ASP A 222 -10.02 -7.38 -15.70
N ASP A 223 -10.48 -8.04 -16.74
CA ASP A 223 -11.67 -8.91 -16.68
C ASP A 223 -11.38 -10.28 -16.02
N GLY A 224 -10.11 -10.59 -15.75
CA GLY A 224 -9.67 -11.87 -15.19
C GLY A 224 -9.18 -11.77 -13.74
N TRP A 225 -9.49 -10.69 -13.02
CA TRP A 225 -9.16 -10.59 -11.60
C TRP A 225 -10.06 -11.51 -10.76
N LEU A 226 -9.44 -12.27 -9.86
CA LEU A 226 -10.15 -13.11 -8.90
C LEU A 226 -10.43 -12.31 -7.64
N GLY A 227 -11.66 -11.82 -7.49
CA GLY A 227 -12.08 -10.88 -6.45
C GLY A 227 -12.65 -11.54 -5.19
N GLU A 228 -12.74 -12.85 -5.09
CA GLU A 228 -13.41 -13.55 -3.96
C GLU A 228 -12.88 -13.14 -2.58
N ARG A 229 -11.55 -12.92 -2.47
CA ARG A 229 -10.93 -12.45 -1.24
C ARG A 229 -11.43 -11.05 -0.88
N TYR A 230 -11.49 -10.14 -1.85
CA TYR A 230 -12.05 -8.81 -1.65
C TYR A 230 -13.53 -8.86 -1.28
N ASP A 231 -14.33 -9.68 -1.96
CA ASP A 231 -15.75 -9.81 -1.69
C ASP A 231 -16.02 -10.32 -0.26
N ALA A 232 -15.18 -11.22 0.24
CA ALA A 232 -15.25 -11.69 1.62
C ALA A 232 -14.89 -10.58 2.63
N GLN A 233 -13.83 -9.82 2.34
CA GLN A 233 -13.41 -8.68 3.16
C GLN A 233 -14.47 -7.56 3.17
N GLU A 234 -15.04 -7.25 2.02
CA GLU A 234 -16.10 -6.22 1.90
C GLU A 234 -17.35 -6.64 2.69
N ARG A 235 -17.79 -7.90 2.60
CA ARG A 235 -18.90 -8.40 3.43
C ARG A 235 -18.60 -8.24 4.92
N ALA A 236 -17.41 -8.62 5.37
CA ALA A 236 -17.01 -8.47 6.77
C ALA A 236 -17.03 -7.00 7.24
N LEU A 237 -16.60 -6.07 6.36
CA LEU A 237 -16.69 -4.62 6.63
C LEU A 237 -18.16 -4.18 6.76
N GLN A 238 -19.03 -4.60 5.86
CA GLN A 238 -20.45 -4.23 5.89
C GLN A 238 -21.15 -4.77 7.14
N ASP A 239 -20.87 -6.03 7.53
CA ASP A 239 -21.40 -6.65 8.74
C ASP A 239 -20.93 -5.90 10.00
N TRP A 240 -19.67 -5.46 10.03
CA TRP A 240 -19.13 -4.65 11.12
C TRP A 240 -19.77 -3.26 11.17
N ILE A 241 -19.89 -2.56 10.04
CA ILE A 241 -20.47 -1.21 9.97
C ILE A 241 -21.93 -1.23 10.48
N ALA A 242 -22.68 -2.28 10.14
CA ALA A 242 -24.08 -2.40 10.59
C ALA A 242 -24.24 -2.42 12.12
N GLN A 243 -23.16 -2.68 12.87
CA GLN A 243 -23.15 -2.80 14.32
C GLN A 243 -22.21 -1.75 14.98
N ALA A 244 -21.50 -0.96 14.19
CA ALA A 244 -20.40 -0.13 14.67
C ALA A 244 -20.83 1.13 15.44
N GLY A 245 -22.09 1.56 15.32
CA GLY A 245 -22.56 2.81 15.93
C GLY A 245 -22.06 4.05 15.19
N TRP A 246 -21.54 5.02 15.91
CA TRP A 246 -21.00 6.24 15.33
C TRP A 246 -19.58 6.00 14.80
N VAL A 247 -19.47 5.87 13.48
CA VAL A 247 -18.17 5.61 12.81
C VAL A 247 -17.48 6.91 12.47
N THR A 248 -16.31 7.17 13.08
CA THR A 248 -15.39 8.21 12.61
C THR A 248 -14.38 7.60 11.63
N VAL A 249 -14.19 8.26 10.48
CA VAL A 249 -13.21 7.84 9.47
C VAL A 249 -11.94 8.66 9.61
N VAL A 250 -10.78 7.99 9.62
CA VAL A 250 -9.47 8.63 9.41
C VAL A 250 -8.98 8.26 8.02
N GLU A 251 -9.14 9.20 7.08
CA GLU A 251 -8.70 9.07 5.70
C GLU A 251 -7.27 9.57 5.54
N ILE A 252 -6.36 8.74 5.02
CA ILE A 252 -4.94 9.07 4.95
C ILE A 252 -4.39 8.83 3.54
N GLY A 253 -3.81 9.89 2.95
CA GLY A 253 -3.06 9.80 1.71
C GLY A 253 -3.85 9.39 0.48
N ALA A 254 -5.18 9.50 0.51
CA ALA A 254 -6.04 9.21 -0.62
C ALA A 254 -5.97 10.34 -1.67
N GLY A 255 -5.74 9.97 -2.94
CA GLY A 255 -5.71 10.90 -4.07
C GLY A 255 -7.09 11.20 -4.63
N THR A 256 -7.17 12.21 -5.52
CA THR A 256 -8.38 12.58 -6.25
C THR A 256 -8.48 11.95 -7.64
N ALA A 257 -7.35 11.52 -8.21
CA ALA A 257 -7.31 10.92 -9.55
C ALA A 257 -8.08 9.59 -9.63
N ILE A 258 -7.99 8.76 -8.59
CA ILE A 258 -8.81 7.55 -8.41
C ILE A 258 -9.52 7.73 -7.07
N PRO A 259 -10.75 8.29 -7.07
CA PRO A 259 -11.38 8.80 -5.85
C PRO A 259 -12.05 7.72 -4.99
N THR A 260 -11.88 6.44 -5.29
CA THR A 260 -12.58 5.32 -4.62
C THR A 260 -12.47 5.39 -3.10
N VAL A 261 -11.27 5.59 -2.55
CA VAL A 261 -11.06 5.69 -1.09
C VAL A 261 -11.81 6.89 -0.52
N ARG A 262 -11.71 8.07 -1.17
CA ARG A 262 -12.41 9.30 -0.73
C ARG A 262 -13.92 9.14 -0.70
N LEU A 263 -14.49 8.57 -1.77
CA LEU A 263 -15.92 8.34 -1.87
C LEU A 263 -16.39 7.33 -0.82
N SER A 264 -15.58 6.30 -0.54
CA SER A 264 -15.88 5.36 0.53
C SER A 264 -15.82 6.02 1.91
N SER A 265 -14.81 6.87 2.18
CA SER A 265 -14.69 7.64 3.41
C SER A 265 -15.93 8.48 3.68
N GLU A 266 -16.36 9.25 2.68
CA GLU A 266 -17.49 10.17 2.76
C GLU A 266 -18.85 9.47 2.81
N ARG A 267 -18.93 8.23 2.33
CA ARG A 267 -20.16 7.40 2.38
C ARG A 267 -20.31 6.68 3.70
N LEU A 268 -19.21 6.20 4.27
CA LEU A 268 -19.21 5.27 5.41
C LEU A 268 -19.02 5.97 6.75
N GLY A 269 -18.43 7.18 6.79
CA GLY A 269 -18.19 7.93 8.01
C GLY A 269 -19.31 8.90 8.36
N ALA A 270 -19.62 8.99 9.66
CA ALA A 270 -20.41 10.10 10.22
C ALA A 270 -19.57 11.37 10.30
N ASP A 271 -18.27 11.21 10.61
CA ASP A 271 -17.23 12.24 10.55
C ASP A 271 -16.03 11.71 9.77
N VAL A 272 -15.35 12.58 9.00
CA VAL A 272 -14.15 12.24 8.24
C VAL A 272 -13.00 13.15 8.63
N ILE A 273 -11.93 12.61 9.18
CA ILE A 273 -10.65 13.30 9.40
C ILE A 273 -9.74 12.96 8.23
N ARG A 274 -9.56 13.92 7.32
CA ARG A 274 -8.78 13.75 6.10
C ARG A 274 -7.37 14.27 6.27
N ILE A 275 -6.38 13.37 6.27
CA ILE A 275 -4.95 13.68 6.37
C ILE A 275 -4.32 13.54 4.98
N ASN A 276 -3.84 14.65 4.42
CA ASN A 276 -3.20 14.65 3.12
C ASN A 276 -2.24 15.82 2.97
N ALA A 277 -1.03 15.59 2.47
CA ALA A 277 -0.03 16.63 2.29
C ALA A 277 -0.40 17.69 1.24
N ARG A 278 -1.25 17.35 0.26
CA ARG A 278 -1.60 18.20 -0.88
C ARG A 278 -3.09 18.46 -1.04
N GLU A 279 -3.91 17.41 -0.85
CA GLU A 279 -5.33 17.39 -1.20
C GLU A 279 -6.22 17.20 0.04
N ALA A 280 -5.91 17.94 1.12
CA ALA A 280 -6.62 17.82 2.40
C ALA A 280 -7.97 18.57 2.43
N HIS A 281 -8.26 19.43 1.44
CA HIS A 281 -9.43 20.30 1.51
C HIS A 281 -10.75 19.52 1.65
N ALA A 282 -11.65 20.07 2.44
CA ALA A 282 -12.98 19.57 2.70
C ALA A 282 -14.01 20.36 1.90
N ARG A 283 -14.97 19.67 1.27
CA ARG A 283 -16.12 20.28 0.60
C ARG A 283 -17.41 20.14 1.42
N ARG A 284 -17.41 19.23 2.38
CA ARG A 284 -18.53 18.90 3.24
C ARG A 284 -18.22 19.33 4.68
N ALA A 285 -19.22 19.70 5.45
CA ALA A 285 -19.07 20.18 6.82
C ALA A 285 -18.61 19.07 7.81
N ASP A 286 -18.89 17.82 7.49
CA ASP A 286 -18.50 16.62 8.24
C ASP A 286 -17.10 16.12 7.89
N VAL A 287 -16.32 16.84 7.06
CA VAL A 287 -14.95 16.52 6.68
C VAL A 287 -13.99 17.53 7.28
N ILE A 288 -13.11 17.09 8.15
CA ILE A 288 -12.04 17.89 8.78
C ILE A 288 -10.76 17.66 7.99
N GLY A 289 -10.33 18.66 7.22
CA GLY A 289 -9.15 18.56 6.37
C GLY A 289 -7.87 18.99 7.08
N LEU A 290 -6.92 18.08 7.28
CA LEU A 290 -5.62 18.33 7.89
C LEU A 290 -4.52 18.21 6.83
N LYS A 291 -3.92 19.35 6.47
CA LYS A 291 -2.83 19.39 5.48
C LYS A 291 -1.51 19.04 6.14
N GLY A 292 -0.99 17.82 5.88
CA GLY A 292 0.27 17.35 6.45
C GLY A 292 0.62 15.94 5.99
N GLY A 293 1.85 15.51 6.28
CA GLY A 293 2.29 14.12 6.15
C GLY A 293 1.55 13.22 7.14
N ALA A 294 1.44 11.94 6.82
CA ALA A 294 0.69 10.99 7.62
C ALA A 294 1.25 10.87 9.05
N LEU A 295 2.54 10.58 9.18
CA LEU A 295 3.19 10.39 10.49
C LEU A 295 3.11 11.63 11.37
N ALA A 296 3.51 12.78 10.84
CA ALA A 296 3.57 14.03 11.62
C ALA A 296 2.17 14.43 12.12
N THR A 297 1.15 14.32 11.26
CA THR A 297 -0.23 14.64 11.60
C THR A 297 -0.80 13.68 12.65
N LEU A 298 -0.58 12.37 12.47
CA LEU A 298 -1.03 11.36 13.44
C LEU A 298 -0.37 11.56 14.82
N VAL A 299 0.92 11.89 14.87
CA VAL A 299 1.62 12.20 16.14
C VAL A 299 1.03 13.42 16.80
N ALA A 300 0.71 14.49 16.06
CA ALA A 300 0.11 15.70 16.60
C ALA A 300 -1.29 15.44 17.19
N LEU A 301 -2.12 14.69 16.46
CA LEU A 301 -3.45 14.29 16.93
C LEU A 301 -3.39 13.37 18.16
N ASP A 302 -2.47 12.39 18.16
CA ASP A 302 -2.30 11.46 19.30
C ASP A 302 -1.89 12.20 20.59
N ARG A 303 -1.02 13.20 20.46
CA ARG A 303 -0.64 14.06 21.60
C ARG A 303 -1.82 14.88 22.12
N ALA A 304 -2.58 15.49 21.21
CA ALA A 304 -3.74 16.30 21.57
C ALA A 304 -4.83 15.44 22.24
N TRP A 305 -5.09 14.24 21.71
CA TRP A 305 -6.12 13.33 22.25
C TRP A 305 -5.76 12.77 23.63
N ARG A 306 -4.47 12.53 23.91
CA ARG A 306 -4.03 12.04 25.25
C ARG A 306 -3.85 13.14 26.28
N GLY A 307 -3.71 14.38 25.84
CA GLY A 307 -3.49 15.52 26.73
C GLY A 307 -4.75 16.24 27.18
N GLY A 308 -5.90 15.89 26.62
CA GLY A 308 -7.21 16.36 27.02
C GLY A 308 -7.94 15.29 27.81
#